data_53999366c81674a13c9a09c326692366
#
_entry.id   53999366c81674a13c9a09c326692366
#
_cell.length_a   1.000
_cell.length_b   1.000
_cell.length_c   1.000
_cell.angle_alpha   90.00
_cell.angle_beta   90.00
_cell.angle_gamma   90.00
#
_symmetry.space_group_name_H-M   'P 1'
#
loop_
_entity.id
_entity.type
_entity.pdbx_description
1 polymer ?
#
loop_
_entity_poly.entity_id
_entity_poly.type
_entity_poly.pdbx_seq_one_letter_code
_entity_poly.pdbx_strand_id
1 'polypeptide(L)'
;MSCLCNAVVFEGEESMSGPVVECVPNFSEGTDARRVGAIVAAMRVPGVHLLDWSMDAAHNRSVVTVAGDPASVVESAVRGACKAAQLIDLTRQQGVHPRIGAADVIPFVPISGIKLEQCAMLARQAGQEIWHRCKVPVFLYGAAAARPDRANLEEVRRGQFEGLREAVVKESSRRPDIGGPGLHPTAGACAVGARKFLVAYNIYFDSADVAMVRAIAREIRAASGGLKGVRAMGVLAQGRAQLAMDITDLEGTPLSSVFRTVTDLARRHKALPVEGEVIGLLPEAACERESDWMRQLTGFDEQTKILERRLAAPLAWPGGP
;
A
#
# COMPACT_ATOMS: atom_id res chain seq x y z
N MET A 1 0.09 -23.53 27.02
CA MET A 1 0.91 -23.28 25.83
C MET A 1 1.02 -21.78 25.69
N SER A 2 2.18 -21.26 26.01
CA SER A 2 2.47 -19.83 26.20
C SER A 2 2.72 -19.19 24.85
N CYS A 3 1.91 -18.21 24.44
CA CYS A 3 2.22 -17.30 23.35
C CYS A 3 3.39 -16.44 23.76
N LEU A 4 4.55 -16.70 23.20
CA LEU A 4 5.70 -15.81 23.27
C LEU A 4 5.42 -14.58 22.41
N CYS A 5 4.94 -13.50 23.03
CA CYS A 5 5.10 -12.16 22.49
C CYS A 5 6.59 -11.83 22.51
N ASN A 6 7.28 -12.00 21.37
CA ASN A 6 8.61 -11.48 21.20
C ASN A 6 8.52 -9.94 21.17
N ALA A 7 8.91 -9.32 22.28
CA ALA A 7 9.22 -7.90 22.32
C ALA A 7 10.45 -7.70 21.42
N VAL A 8 10.32 -6.86 20.41
CA VAL A 8 11.44 -6.40 19.61
C VAL A 8 12.29 -5.51 20.49
N VAL A 9 13.45 -6.00 20.94
CA VAL A 9 14.40 -5.26 21.76
C VAL A 9 15.28 -4.43 20.84
N PHE A 10 15.11 -3.11 20.91
CA PHE A 10 15.99 -2.16 20.24
C PHE A 10 17.10 -1.76 21.22
N GLU A 11 18.35 -2.00 20.89
CA GLU A 11 19.49 -1.42 21.61
C GLU A 11 19.75 0.00 21.09
N GLY A 12 19.49 0.99 21.92
CA GLY A 12 19.87 2.41 21.72
C GLY A 12 18.76 3.33 21.23
N GLU A 13 18.38 4.26 22.11
CA GLU A 13 17.41 5.36 21.98
C GLU A 13 15.93 4.95 22.08
N GLU A 14 15.15 5.71 22.85
CA GLU A 14 13.77 5.53 23.31
C GLU A 14 12.96 4.47 22.55
N SER A 15 12.96 3.24 23.09
CA SER A 15 12.09 2.18 22.59
C SER A 15 10.65 2.70 22.61
N MET A 16 9.96 2.64 21.48
CA MET A 16 8.53 2.97 21.42
C MET A 16 7.79 2.03 22.37
N SER A 17 7.52 2.51 23.59
CA SER A 17 6.98 1.69 24.69
C SER A 17 5.47 1.41 24.56
N GLY A 18 4.87 1.71 23.41
CA GLY A 18 3.44 1.59 23.16
C GLY A 18 3.11 0.87 21.85
N PRO A 19 1.82 0.81 21.51
CA PRO A 19 1.37 0.22 20.24
C PRO A 19 1.89 1.02 19.06
N VAL A 20 2.35 0.29 18.02
CA VAL A 20 2.87 0.87 16.77
C VAL A 20 1.95 0.49 15.61
N VAL A 21 1.53 1.51 14.88
CA VAL A 21 0.75 1.38 13.65
C VAL A 21 1.55 1.92 12.48
N GLU A 22 1.55 1.19 11.39
CA GLU A 22 2.01 1.69 10.09
C GLU A 22 0.82 2.24 9.30
N CYS A 23 1.03 3.30 8.55
CA CYS A 23 0.10 3.79 7.55
C CYS A 23 0.83 4.02 6.22
N VAL A 24 0.24 3.55 5.12
CA VAL A 24 0.86 3.59 3.79
C VAL A 24 -0.04 4.34 2.80
N PRO A 25 -0.25 5.66 2.99
CA PRO A 25 -1.05 6.45 2.06
C PRO A 25 -0.48 6.45 0.66
N ASN A 26 -1.36 6.36 -0.32
CA ASN A 26 -1.03 6.45 -1.73
C ASN A 26 -1.75 7.65 -2.35
N PHE A 27 -1.01 8.46 -3.08
CA PHE A 27 -1.51 9.70 -3.68
C PHE A 27 -1.43 9.63 -5.20
N SER A 28 -2.40 10.24 -5.89
CA SER A 28 -2.49 10.28 -7.36
C SER A 28 -1.63 11.40 -7.97
N GLU A 29 -0.37 11.44 -7.56
CA GLU A 29 0.67 12.33 -8.10
C GLU A 29 2.01 11.60 -8.06
N GLY A 30 2.68 11.50 -9.18
CA GLY A 30 3.96 10.82 -9.30
C GLY A 30 4.95 11.55 -10.21
N THR A 31 4.57 12.74 -10.71
CA THR A 31 5.35 13.50 -11.69
C THR A 31 5.91 14.80 -11.13
N ASP A 32 5.22 15.45 -10.19
CA ASP A 32 5.69 16.70 -9.56
C ASP A 32 6.21 16.43 -8.13
N ALA A 33 7.55 16.34 -8.00
CA ALA A 33 8.21 16.09 -6.73
C ALA A 33 7.95 17.19 -5.67
N ARG A 34 7.66 18.43 -6.10
CA ARG A 34 7.35 19.53 -5.16
C ARG A 34 5.98 19.32 -4.53
N ARG A 35 4.99 18.85 -5.32
CA ARG A 35 3.66 18.53 -4.80
C ARG A 35 3.73 17.36 -3.83
N VAL A 36 4.43 16.28 -4.20
CA VAL A 36 4.60 15.12 -3.32
C VAL A 36 5.37 15.49 -2.06
N GLY A 37 6.47 16.24 -2.18
CA GLY A 37 7.22 16.75 -1.02
C GLY A 37 6.36 17.60 -0.08
N ALA A 38 5.47 18.45 -0.62
CA ALA A 38 4.54 19.24 0.19
C ALA A 38 3.48 18.38 0.91
N ILE A 39 3.04 17.28 0.29
CA ILE A 39 2.14 16.30 0.94
C ILE A 39 2.88 15.60 2.07
N VAL A 40 4.08 15.08 1.81
CA VAL A 40 4.92 14.40 2.81
C VAL A 40 5.23 15.34 3.98
N ALA A 41 5.63 16.59 3.71
CA ALA A 41 5.89 17.58 4.77
C ALA A 41 4.65 17.86 5.64
N ALA A 42 3.45 17.91 5.06
CA ALA A 42 2.20 18.10 5.81
C ALA A 42 1.88 16.92 6.74
N MET A 43 2.38 15.72 6.45
CA MET A 43 2.19 14.53 7.28
C MET A 43 3.04 14.51 8.55
N ARG A 44 3.98 15.44 8.70
CA ARG A 44 4.83 15.55 9.89
C ARG A 44 4.00 15.84 11.13
N VAL A 45 4.02 14.91 12.08
CA VAL A 45 3.36 14.99 13.39
C VAL A 45 4.32 14.43 14.44
N PRO A 46 4.42 15.02 15.65
CA PRO A 46 5.18 14.40 16.75
C PRO A 46 4.71 12.96 17.00
N GLY A 47 5.63 12.05 17.24
CA GLY A 47 5.34 10.62 17.44
C GLY A 47 5.10 9.84 16.15
N VAL A 48 5.32 10.45 14.97
CA VAL A 48 5.27 9.78 13.66
C VAL A 48 6.64 9.80 13.00
N HIS A 49 7.09 8.64 12.56
CA HIS A 49 8.31 8.44 11.80
C HIS A 49 8.01 8.28 10.31
N LEU A 50 8.73 9.01 9.46
CA LEU A 50 8.72 8.81 8.01
C LEU A 50 9.66 7.64 7.70
N LEU A 51 9.11 6.55 7.19
CA LEU A 51 9.90 5.33 6.93
C LEU A 51 10.35 5.22 5.47
N ASP A 52 9.46 5.56 4.54
CA ASP A 52 9.76 5.51 3.10
C ASP A 52 8.83 6.46 2.33
N TRP A 53 9.25 6.92 1.19
CA TRP A 53 8.37 7.52 0.19
C TRP A 53 8.95 7.39 -1.20
N SER A 54 8.10 7.12 -2.16
CA SER A 54 8.48 6.89 -3.54
C SER A 54 7.48 7.54 -4.50
N MET A 55 7.96 7.77 -5.72
CA MET A 55 7.17 8.32 -6.82
C MET A 55 7.34 7.45 -8.06
N ASP A 56 6.25 7.23 -8.79
CA ASP A 56 6.25 6.55 -10.07
C ASP A 56 5.53 7.41 -11.12
N ALA A 57 6.30 7.95 -12.06
CA ALA A 57 5.77 8.83 -13.11
C ALA A 57 4.90 8.08 -14.14
N ALA A 58 5.18 6.80 -14.42
CA ALA A 58 4.39 6.00 -15.36
C ALA A 58 3.00 5.69 -14.80
N HIS A 59 2.93 5.37 -13.52
CA HIS A 59 1.67 5.16 -12.81
C HIS A 59 1.03 6.48 -12.37
N ASN A 60 1.78 7.58 -12.39
CA ASN A 60 1.44 8.89 -11.84
C ASN A 60 0.91 8.77 -10.41
N ARG A 61 1.71 8.15 -9.56
CA ARG A 61 1.36 7.76 -8.20
C ARG A 61 2.56 7.90 -7.28
N SER A 62 2.32 8.28 -6.04
CA SER A 62 3.29 8.22 -4.95
C SER A 62 2.76 7.41 -3.78
N VAL A 63 3.69 6.81 -3.06
CA VAL A 63 3.44 6.02 -1.85
C VAL A 63 4.29 6.60 -0.74
N VAL A 64 3.68 6.81 0.42
CA VAL A 64 4.38 7.30 1.63
C VAL A 64 4.13 6.30 2.73
N THR A 65 5.19 5.87 3.42
CA THR A 65 5.10 4.95 4.55
C THR A 65 5.48 5.70 5.82
N VAL A 66 4.56 5.73 6.76
CA VAL A 66 4.78 6.31 8.09
C VAL A 66 4.39 5.30 9.16
N ALA A 67 5.04 5.38 10.32
CA ALA A 67 4.64 4.60 11.50
C ALA A 67 4.81 5.41 12.79
N GLY A 68 4.08 5.01 13.82
CA GLY A 68 4.14 5.70 15.10
C GLY A 68 3.00 5.30 16.03
N ASP A 69 2.75 6.13 17.04
CA ASP A 69 1.59 5.92 17.90
C ASP A 69 0.28 6.08 17.15
N PRO A 70 -0.76 5.33 17.52
CA PRO A 70 -2.00 5.27 16.76
C PRO A 70 -2.68 6.61 16.50
N ALA A 71 -2.71 7.51 17.50
CA ALA A 71 -3.40 8.79 17.37
C ALA A 71 -2.63 9.76 16.46
N SER A 72 -1.31 9.81 16.59
CA SER A 72 -0.43 10.63 15.75
C SER A 72 -0.42 10.15 14.30
N VAL A 73 -0.48 8.84 14.06
CA VAL A 73 -0.55 8.27 12.69
C VAL A 73 -1.88 8.62 12.03
N VAL A 74 -3.01 8.61 12.77
CA VAL A 74 -4.30 9.09 12.24
C VAL A 74 -4.20 10.55 11.83
N GLU A 75 -3.66 11.42 12.69
CA GLU A 75 -3.49 12.86 12.38
C GLU A 75 -2.59 13.08 11.16
N SER A 76 -1.49 12.34 11.06
CA SER A 76 -0.56 12.38 9.92
C SER A 76 -1.28 12.01 8.61
N ALA A 77 -2.02 10.92 8.60
CA ALA A 77 -2.78 10.46 7.44
C ALA A 77 -3.84 11.48 6.99
N VAL A 78 -4.56 12.09 7.94
CA VAL A 78 -5.57 13.12 7.67
C VAL A 78 -4.93 14.37 7.07
N ARG A 79 -3.82 14.85 7.62
CA ARG A 79 -3.07 16.00 7.06
C ARG A 79 -2.62 15.73 5.64
N GLY A 80 -2.07 14.55 5.37
CA GLY A 80 -1.66 14.13 4.02
C GLY A 80 -2.83 14.12 3.04
N ALA A 81 -3.97 13.54 3.44
CA ALA A 81 -5.18 13.51 2.61
C ALA A 81 -5.71 14.90 2.28
N CYS A 82 -5.80 15.79 3.28
CA CYS A 82 -6.26 17.15 3.09
C CYS A 82 -5.28 17.97 2.23
N LYS A 83 -3.98 17.76 2.39
CA LYS A 83 -2.97 18.43 1.55
C LYS A 83 -3.03 17.92 0.10
N ALA A 84 -3.22 16.63 -0.11
CA ALA A 84 -3.42 16.06 -1.43
C ALA A 84 -4.66 16.62 -2.12
N ALA A 85 -5.78 16.77 -1.40
CA ALA A 85 -7.01 17.35 -1.93
C ALA A 85 -6.85 18.80 -2.40
N GLN A 86 -5.91 19.55 -1.80
CA GLN A 86 -5.59 20.93 -2.21
C GLN A 86 -4.71 21.00 -3.46
N LEU A 87 -3.85 20.00 -3.68
CA LEU A 87 -2.79 20.06 -4.68
C LEU A 87 -3.05 19.24 -5.93
N ILE A 88 -3.88 18.18 -5.83
CA ILE A 88 -4.13 17.22 -6.89
C ILE A 88 -5.54 17.40 -7.44
N ASP A 89 -5.63 17.65 -8.74
CA ASP A 89 -6.88 17.73 -9.48
C ASP A 89 -7.05 16.49 -10.38
N LEU A 90 -7.92 15.56 -9.98
CA LEU A 90 -8.16 14.33 -10.73
C LEU A 90 -8.81 14.54 -12.08
N THR A 91 -9.44 15.67 -12.32
CA THR A 91 -10.01 16.00 -13.63
C THR A 91 -8.94 16.26 -14.69
N ARG A 92 -7.71 16.52 -14.24
CA ARG A 92 -6.53 16.79 -15.09
C ARG A 92 -5.44 15.72 -14.97
N GLN A 93 -5.50 14.91 -13.91
CA GLN A 93 -4.52 13.87 -13.64
C GLN A 93 -4.73 12.66 -14.57
N GLN A 94 -3.64 12.19 -15.18
CA GLN A 94 -3.61 10.99 -16.02
C GLN A 94 -2.52 10.05 -15.52
N GLY A 95 -2.79 8.74 -15.54
CA GLY A 95 -1.89 7.67 -15.16
C GLY A 95 -2.53 6.31 -15.44
N VAL A 96 -1.72 5.27 -15.56
CA VAL A 96 -2.21 3.91 -15.87
C VAL A 96 -2.77 3.19 -14.64
N HIS A 97 -2.45 3.69 -13.42
CA HIS A 97 -2.91 3.06 -12.18
C HIS A 97 -4.37 3.47 -11.89
N PRO A 98 -5.25 2.50 -11.53
CA PRO A 98 -6.62 2.81 -11.11
C PRO A 98 -6.63 3.71 -9.87
N ARG A 99 -7.45 4.78 -9.90
CA ARG A 99 -7.59 5.72 -8.81
C ARG A 99 -9.01 6.24 -8.67
N ILE A 100 -9.40 6.61 -7.45
CA ILE A 100 -10.66 7.27 -7.14
C ILE A 100 -10.48 8.60 -6.38
N GLY A 101 -9.27 8.87 -5.90
CA GLY A 101 -8.98 10.02 -5.06
C GLY A 101 -7.60 10.64 -5.23
N ALA A 102 -7.46 11.92 -4.88
CA ALA A 102 -6.18 12.61 -4.73
C ALA A 102 -5.31 11.90 -3.67
N ALA A 103 -5.86 11.65 -2.47
CA ALA A 103 -5.43 10.58 -1.59
C ALA A 103 -6.30 9.35 -1.93
N ASP A 104 -5.72 8.43 -2.70
CA ASP A 104 -6.48 7.33 -3.29
C ASP A 104 -6.78 6.22 -2.27
N VAL A 105 -5.76 5.79 -1.53
CA VAL A 105 -5.93 4.77 -0.49
C VAL A 105 -5.08 5.07 0.73
N ILE A 106 -5.66 4.87 1.92
CA ILE A 106 -5.01 5.06 3.23
C ILE A 106 -5.22 3.79 4.06
N PRO A 107 -4.29 2.83 4.02
CA PRO A 107 -4.34 1.62 4.85
C PRO A 107 -3.66 1.83 6.20
N PHE A 108 -4.31 1.38 7.27
CA PHE A 108 -3.72 1.21 8.59
C PHE A 108 -3.33 -0.25 8.78
N VAL A 109 -2.10 -0.48 9.26
CA VAL A 109 -1.49 -1.81 9.37
C VAL A 109 -0.97 -2.01 10.80
N PRO A 110 -1.36 -3.07 11.50
CA PRO A 110 -0.85 -3.35 12.83
C PRO A 110 0.61 -3.81 12.74
N ILE A 111 1.51 -3.19 13.53
CA ILE A 111 2.93 -3.59 13.63
C ILE A 111 3.20 -4.25 14.97
N SER A 112 3.00 -3.58 16.09
CA SER A 112 3.23 -4.14 17.42
C SER A 112 2.23 -3.58 18.44
N GLY A 113 1.87 -4.39 19.44
CA GLY A 113 1.01 -3.95 20.54
C GLY A 113 -0.43 -3.56 20.15
N ILE A 114 -0.85 -3.78 18.91
CA ILE A 114 -2.17 -3.43 18.39
C ILE A 114 -2.72 -4.51 17.46
N LYS A 115 -4.04 -4.70 17.44
CA LYS A 115 -4.73 -5.68 16.60
C LYS A 115 -5.34 -5.03 15.36
N LEU A 116 -5.63 -5.86 14.35
CA LEU A 116 -6.25 -5.40 13.10
C LEU A 116 -7.61 -4.70 13.31
N GLU A 117 -8.40 -5.18 14.28
CA GLU A 117 -9.70 -4.58 14.62
C GLU A 117 -9.55 -3.16 15.18
N GLN A 118 -8.48 -2.92 15.94
CA GLN A 118 -8.15 -1.58 16.45
C GLN A 118 -7.68 -0.67 15.30
N CYS A 119 -6.87 -1.17 14.37
CA CYS A 119 -6.53 -0.44 13.15
C CYS A 119 -7.77 -0.10 12.31
N ALA A 120 -8.78 -0.98 12.28
CA ALA A 120 -10.06 -0.69 11.62
C ALA A 120 -10.82 0.46 12.30
N MET A 121 -10.74 0.59 13.62
CA MET A 121 -11.30 1.75 14.33
C MET A 121 -10.56 3.05 13.97
N LEU A 122 -9.22 3.00 13.93
CA LEU A 122 -8.40 4.16 13.50
C LEU A 122 -8.72 4.59 12.07
N ALA A 123 -8.92 3.63 11.17
CA ALA A 123 -9.31 3.91 9.78
C ALA A 123 -10.68 4.62 9.72
N ARG A 124 -11.66 4.20 10.51
CA ARG A 124 -12.96 4.88 10.58
C ARG A 124 -12.85 6.30 11.15
N GLN A 125 -12.05 6.47 12.20
CA GLN A 125 -11.75 7.80 12.76
C GLN A 125 -11.09 8.70 11.73
N ALA A 126 -10.04 8.23 11.04
CA ALA A 126 -9.37 8.98 9.98
C ALA A 126 -10.34 9.37 8.86
N GLY A 127 -11.24 8.46 8.46
CA GLY A 127 -12.26 8.73 7.45
C GLY A 127 -13.23 9.85 7.85
N GLN A 128 -13.67 9.87 9.11
CA GLN A 128 -14.52 10.95 9.63
C GLN A 128 -13.79 12.29 9.65
N GLU A 129 -12.52 12.31 10.09
CA GLU A 129 -11.71 13.52 10.11
C GLU A 129 -11.40 14.06 8.70
N ILE A 130 -11.12 13.19 7.72
CA ILE A 130 -10.93 13.57 6.31
C ILE A 130 -12.20 14.27 5.79
N TRP A 131 -13.37 13.66 5.99
CA TRP A 131 -14.62 14.31 5.61
C TRP A 131 -14.85 15.63 6.33
N HIS A 132 -14.62 15.64 7.64
CA HIS A 132 -14.86 16.85 8.45
C HIS A 132 -13.97 18.02 7.98
N ARG A 133 -12.65 17.78 7.78
CA ARG A 133 -11.65 18.84 7.52
C ARG A 133 -11.54 19.24 6.05
N CYS A 134 -11.62 18.31 5.12
CA CYS A 134 -11.38 18.59 3.70
C CYS A 134 -12.53 18.20 2.77
N LYS A 135 -13.66 17.76 3.31
CA LYS A 135 -14.88 17.42 2.56
C LYS A 135 -14.67 16.38 1.44
N VAL A 136 -13.63 15.56 1.56
CA VAL A 136 -13.41 14.41 0.69
C VAL A 136 -14.21 13.23 1.23
N PRO A 137 -15.16 12.68 0.48
CA PRO A 137 -15.95 11.54 0.94
C PRO A 137 -15.09 10.28 0.98
N VAL A 138 -15.46 9.34 1.86
CA VAL A 138 -14.64 8.18 2.19
C VAL A 138 -15.41 6.88 1.97
N PHE A 139 -14.72 5.93 1.36
CA PHE A 139 -15.09 4.52 1.30
C PHE A 139 -14.26 3.74 2.31
N LEU A 140 -14.93 2.99 3.18
CA LEU A 140 -14.26 2.10 4.13
C LEU A 140 -14.00 0.74 3.49
N TYR A 141 -12.75 0.23 3.58
CA TYR A 141 -12.41 -1.06 2.96
C TYR A 141 -11.60 -1.98 3.91
N GLY A 142 -11.36 -3.21 3.46
CA GLY A 142 -10.62 -4.20 4.25
C GLY A 142 -11.33 -4.53 5.56
N ALA A 143 -10.59 -4.59 6.66
CA ALA A 143 -11.15 -4.83 7.99
C ALA A 143 -12.02 -3.68 8.51
N ALA A 144 -11.89 -2.46 7.95
CA ALA A 144 -12.74 -1.32 8.29
C ALA A 144 -14.05 -1.26 7.50
N ALA A 145 -14.22 -2.12 6.50
CA ALA A 145 -15.40 -2.11 5.61
C ALA A 145 -16.71 -2.12 6.40
N ALA A 146 -17.63 -1.24 6.00
CA ALA A 146 -18.96 -1.18 6.58
C ALA A 146 -19.89 -2.28 6.01
N ARG A 147 -19.52 -2.83 4.85
CA ARG A 147 -20.31 -3.83 4.11
C ARG A 147 -19.37 -4.86 3.46
N PRO A 148 -19.80 -6.13 3.32
CA PRO A 148 -18.96 -7.21 2.76
C PRO A 148 -18.44 -6.92 1.34
N ASP A 149 -19.24 -6.29 0.48
CA ASP A 149 -18.87 -5.92 -0.89
C ASP A 149 -17.76 -4.86 -0.98
N ARG A 150 -17.42 -4.21 0.14
CA ARG A 150 -16.32 -3.22 0.24
C ARG A 150 -15.05 -3.75 0.88
N ALA A 151 -15.05 -5.00 1.30
CA ALA A 151 -13.83 -5.61 1.83
C ALA A 151 -12.71 -5.64 0.78
N ASN A 152 -13.06 -5.77 -0.51
CA ASN A 152 -12.10 -5.72 -1.61
C ASN A 152 -11.95 -4.30 -2.16
N LEU A 153 -10.73 -3.77 -2.11
CA LEU A 153 -10.39 -2.44 -2.64
C LEU A 153 -10.65 -2.31 -4.16
N GLU A 154 -10.49 -3.40 -4.93
CA GLU A 154 -10.77 -3.40 -6.38
C GLU A 154 -12.24 -3.08 -6.67
N GLU A 155 -13.16 -3.62 -5.86
CA GLU A 155 -14.59 -3.33 -5.99
C GLU A 155 -14.91 -1.87 -5.63
N VAL A 156 -14.24 -1.31 -4.62
CA VAL A 156 -14.35 0.12 -4.28
C VAL A 156 -13.90 0.98 -5.46
N ARG A 157 -12.78 0.63 -6.10
CA ARG A 157 -12.20 1.37 -7.23
C ARG A 157 -12.87 1.13 -8.59
N ARG A 158 -13.86 0.23 -8.66
CA ARG A 158 -14.52 -0.10 -9.94
C ARG A 158 -15.12 1.13 -10.61
N GLY A 159 -14.74 1.36 -11.86
CA GLY A 159 -15.09 2.54 -12.64
C GLY A 159 -14.13 3.71 -12.48
N GLN A 160 -13.16 3.61 -11.58
CA GLN A 160 -12.20 4.68 -11.25
C GLN A 160 -12.92 6.00 -10.89
N PHE A 161 -12.21 7.12 -10.85
CA PHE A 161 -12.80 8.41 -10.52
C PHE A 161 -13.94 8.79 -11.47
N GLU A 162 -13.75 8.60 -12.77
CA GLU A 162 -14.69 9.01 -13.83
C GLU A 162 -16.01 8.23 -13.72
N GLY A 163 -15.95 6.92 -13.71
CA GLY A 163 -17.17 6.09 -13.62
C GLY A 163 -17.81 6.12 -12.23
N LEU A 164 -17.00 6.22 -11.18
CA LEU A 164 -17.52 6.31 -9.82
C LEU A 164 -18.29 7.62 -9.59
N ARG A 165 -17.82 8.75 -10.14
CA ARG A 165 -18.50 10.05 -10.05
C ARG A 165 -19.91 10.00 -10.63
N GLU A 166 -20.14 9.21 -11.67
CA GLU A 166 -21.47 8.99 -12.22
C GLU A 166 -22.27 7.97 -11.39
N ALA A 167 -21.63 6.87 -10.99
CA ALA A 167 -22.30 5.77 -10.33
C ALA A 167 -22.86 6.19 -8.95
N VAL A 168 -22.16 7.02 -8.17
CA VAL A 168 -22.62 7.47 -6.85
C VAL A 168 -23.93 8.28 -6.91
N VAL A 169 -24.23 8.91 -8.04
CA VAL A 169 -25.48 9.65 -8.25
C VAL A 169 -26.63 8.70 -8.61
N LYS A 170 -26.33 7.70 -9.46
CA LYS A 170 -27.33 6.78 -10.03
C LYS A 170 -27.66 5.61 -9.11
N GLU A 171 -26.65 5.11 -8.37
CA GLU A 171 -26.71 3.88 -7.59
C GLU A 171 -26.42 4.12 -6.10
N SER A 172 -27.41 3.97 -5.24
CA SER A 172 -27.24 4.16 -3.78
C SER A 172 -26.20 3.22 -3.18
N SER A 173 -26.03 2.02 -3.72
CA SER A 173 -25.01 1.03 -3.32
C SER A 173 -23.58 1.51 -3.57
N ARG A 174 -23.39 2.46 -4.50
CA ARG A 174 -22.08 3.03 -4.84
C ARG A 174 -21.71 4.26 -4.03
N ARG A 175 -22.61 4.79 -3.20
CA ARG A 175 -22.34 5.99 -2.38
C ARG A 175 -21.26 5.75 -1.35
N PRO A 176 -20.48 6.78 -1.00
CA PRO A 176 -19.48 6.70 0.08
C PRO A 176 -20.09 6.26 1.42
N ASP A 177 -19.26 5.69 2.30
CA ASP A 177 -19.67 5.31 3.67
C ASP A 177 -19.71 6.53 4.59
N ILE A 178 -18.84 7.52 4.33
CA ILE A 178 -18.73 8.75 5.10
C ILE A 178 -18.77 9.93 4.13
N GLY A 179 -19.66 10.89 4.40
CA GLY A 179 -19.87 12.02 3.52
C GLY A 179 -20.70 11.71 2.27
N GLY A 180 -20.70 12.63 1.32
CA GLY A 180 -21.43 12.45 0.07
C GLY A 180 -22.78 13.17 0.04
N PRO A 181 -23.69 12.84 -0.90
CA PRO A 181 -23.71 11.61 -1.74
C PRO A 181 -22.75 11.61 -2.93
N GLY A 182 -22.29 12.77 -3.41
CA GLY A 182 -21.36 12.89 -4.53
C GLY A 182 -19.90 12.79 -4.11
N LEU A 183 -19.00 12.72 -5.10
CA LEU A 183 -17.56 12.82 -4.87
C LEU A 183 -17.13 14.28 -4.77
N HIS A 184 -15.94 14.52 -4.18
CA HIS A 184 -15.32 15.85 -4.22
C HIS A 184 -14.99 16.21 -5.70
N PRO A 185 -15.27 17.45 -6.17
CA PRO A 185 -15.18 17.81 -7.60
C PRO A 185 -13.83 17.51 -8.24
N THR A 186 -12.74 17.79 -7.53
CA THR A 186 -11.37 17.63 -8.02
C THR A 186 -10.59 16.54 -7.28
N ALA A 187 -10.81 16.35 -5.98
CA ALA A 187 -10.09 15.38 -5.18
C ALA A 187 -10.72 13.97 -5.18
N GLY A 188 -11.92 13.80 -5.75
CA GLY A 188 -12.59 12.51 -5.82
C GLY A 188 -13.09 11.99 -4.47
N ALA A 189 -12.70 10.77 -4.10
CA ALA A 189 -12.97 10.15 -2.80
C ALA A 189 -11.75 9.38 -2.31
N CYS A 190 -11.64 9.15 -1.02
CA CYS A 190 -10.56 8.39 -0.43
C CYS A 190 -11.04 6.99 0.01
N ALA A 191 -10.29 5.94 -0.31
CA ALA A 191 -10.49 4.63 0.30
C ALA A 191 -9.64 4.52 1.57
N VAL A 192 -10.28 4.44 2.73
CA VAL A 192 -9.60 4.32 4.02
C VAL A 192 -9.91 2.97 4.63
N GLY A 193 -8.89 2.25 5.11
CA GLY A 193 -9.12 0.91 5.62
C GLY A 193 -8.02 0.37 6.52
N ALA A 194 -8.20 -0.86 6.95
CA ALA A 194 -7.18 -1.59 7.69
C ALA A 194 -6.93 -2.96 7.04
N ARG A 195 -5.68 -3.37 7.02
CA ARG A 195 -5.24 -4.66 6.45
C ARG A 195 -4.05 -5.22 7.23
N LYS A 196 -3.78 -6.50 7.06
CA LYS A 196 -2.52 -7.10 7.48
C LYS A 196 -1.36 -6.48 6.68
N PHE A 197 -0.15 -6.69 7.17
CA PHE A 197 1.05 -6.31 6.41
C PHE A 197 1.01 -6.92 5.01
N LEU A 198 1.49 -6.18 4.02
CA LEU A 198 1.52 -6.58 2.62
C LEU A 198 2.92 -6.36 2.09
N VAL A 199 3.50 -7.39 1.48
CA VAL A 199 4.74 -7.26 0.72
C VAL A 199 4.38 -7.17 -0.77
N ALA A 200 4.74 -6.05 -1.39
CA ALA A 200 4.68 -5.89 -2.83
C ALA A 200 5.99 -6.43 -3.43
N TYR A 201 5.90 -7.55 -4.15
CA TYR A 201 7.04 -8.24 -4.73
C TYR A 201 6.85 -8.40 -6.23
N ASN A 202 7.74 -7.80 -7.00
CA ASN A 202 7.76 -7.85 -8.45
C ASN A 202 8.86 -8.80 -8.93
N ILE A 203 8.57 -9.55 -9.99
CA ILE A 203 9.56 -10.39 -10.69
C ILE A 203 9.57 -10.01 -12.16
N TYR A 204 10.74 -9.67 -12.69
CA TYR A 204 10.98 -9.39 -14.10
C TYR A 204 11.47 -10.63 -14.83
N PHE A 205 11.07 -10.75 -16.07
CA PHE A 205 11.48 -11.85 -16.95
C PHE A 205 12.38 -11.35 -18.09
N ASP A 206 13.16 -12.26 -18.67
CA ASP A 206 14.00 -12.05 -19.86
C ASP A 206 13.19 -11.90 -21.17
N SER A 207 11.95 -11.51 -21.06
CA SER A 207 10.97 -11.44 -22.14
C SER A 207 10.11 -10.20 -22.04
N ALA A 208 9.54 -9.74 -23.16
CA ALA A 208 8.50 -8.72 -23.22
C ALA A 208 7.09 -9.32 -23.36
N ASP A 209 6.95 -10.64 -23.29
CA ASP A 209 5.67 -11.35 -23.47
C ASP A 209 4.74 -11.17 -22.27
N VAL A 210 3.88 -10.16 -22.34
CA VAL A 210 2.86 -9.87 -21.31
C VAL A 210 1.78 -10.97 -21.27
N ALA A 211 1.52 -11.68 -22.37
CA ALA A 211 0.52 -12.75 -22.36
C ALA A 211 0.99 -13.92 -21.50
N MET A 212 2.27 -14.26 -21.61
CA MET A 212 2.92 -15.27 -20.78
C MET A 212 2.84 -14.91 -19.28
N VAL A 213 3.26 -13.71 -18.89
CA VAL A 213 3.24 -13.33 -17.48
C VAL A 213 1.83 -13.18 -16.92
N ARG A 214 0.83 -12.82 -17.75
CA ARG A 214 -0.59 -12.85 -17.36
C ARG A 214 -1.11 -14.28 -17.13
N ALA A 215 -0.60 -15.27 -17.86
CA ALA A 215 -0.92 -16.68 -17.61
C ALA A 215 -0.36 -17.12 -16.25
N ILE A 216 0.92 -16.83 -15.96
CA ILE A 216 1.54 -17.10 -14.67
C ILE A 216 0.76 -16.41 -13.53
N ALA A 217 0.39 -15.13 -13.71
CA ALA A 217 -0.39 -14.38 -12.71
C ALA A 217 -1.75 -15.04 -12.40
N ARG A 218 -2.40 -15.61 -13.40
CA ARG A 218 -3.68 -16.33 -13.19
C ARG A 218 -3.48 -17.62 -12.40
N GLU A 219 -2.40 -18.35 -12.63
CA GLU A 219 -2.14 -19.60 -11.96
C GLU A 219 -1.70 -19.43 -10.50
N ILE A 220 -0.93 -18.37 -10.18
CA ILE A 220 -0.39 -18.17 -8.84
C ILE A 220 -1.35 -17.48 -7.87
N ARG A 221 -2.27 -16.65 -8.33
CA ARG A 221 -3.14 -15.85 -7.46
C ARG A 221 -4.21 -16.70 -6.74
N ALA A 222 -4.49 -16.37 -5.49
CA ALA A 222 -5.49 -17.06 -4.67
C ALA A 222 -6.89 -17.11 -5.30
N ALA A 223 -7.32 -16.05 -5.97
CA ALA A 223 -8.62 -15.95 -6.63
C ALA A 223 -8.86 -16.99 -7.75
N SER A 224 -7.80 -17.63 -8.25
CA SER A 224 -7.86 -18.69 -9.26
C SER A 224 -7.45 -20.07 -8.73
N GLY A 225 -7.40 -20.24 -7.39
CA GLY A 225 -6.99 -21.49 -6.76
C GLY A 225 -5.49 -21.66 -6.53
N GLY A 226 -4.71 -20.60 -6.73
CA GLY A 226 -3.27 -20.56 -6.47
C GLY A 226 -2.91 -20.36 -4.99
N LEU A 227 -1.79 -19.70 -4.72
CA LEU A 227 -1.27 -19.51 -3.36
C LEU A 227 -2.16 -18.56 -2.53
N LYS A 228 -2.47 -18.98 -1.30
CA LYS A 228 -3.25 -18.19 -0.35
C LYS A 228 -2.57 -16.85 -0.07
N GLY A 229 -3.35 -15.78 -0.02
CA GLY A 229 -2.83 -14.44 0.26
C GLY A 229 -2.05 -13.80 -0.88
N VAL A 230 -1.91 -14.44 -2.04
CA VAL A 230 -1.26 -13.87 -3.21
C VAL A 230 -2.27 -13.26 -4.17
N ARG A 231 -2.06 -11.97 -4.49
CA ARG A 231 -2.64 -11.29 -5.65
C ARG A 231 -1.54 -11.14 -6.69
N ALA A 232 -1.88 -11.26 -7.96
CA ALA A 232 -0.89 -11.16 -9.02
C ALA A 232 -1.49 -10.58 -10.30
N MET A 233 -0.69 -9.77 -11.01
CA MET A 233 -1.00 -9.26 -12.34
C MET A 233 0.24 -9.29 -13.23
N GLY A 234 0.05 -9.51 -14.53
CA GLY A 234 1.11 -9.41 -15.53
C GLY A 234 1.04 -8.08 -16.25
N VAL A 235 2.14 -7.34 -16.27
CA VAL A 235 2.26 -6.02 -16.91
C VAL A 235 3.54 -5.93 -17.75
N LEU A 236 3.64 -4.91 -18.59
CA LEU A 236 4.88 -4.50 -19.22
C LEU A 236 5.46 -3.32 -18.41
N ALA A 237 6.63 -3.50 -17.85
CA ALA A 237 7.34 -2.48 -17.11
C ALA A 237 8.78 -2.36 -17.63
N GLN A 238 9.25 -1.17 -17.92
CA GLN A 238 10.61 -0.90 -18.44
C GLN A 238 10.97 -1.76 -19.67
N GLY A 239 9.99 -2.04 -20.55
CA GLY A 239 10.18 -2.86 -21.75
C GLY A 239 10.27 -4.37 -21.48
N ARG A 240 10.10 -4.83 -20.25
CA ARG A 240 10.15 -6.25 -19.84
C ARG A 240 8.79 -6.71 -19.29
N ALA A 241 8.49 -7.98 -19.45
CA ALA A 241 7.35 -8.61 -18.80
C ALA A 241 7.61 -8.67 -17.29
N GLN A 242 6.66 -8.19 -16.48
CA GLN A 242 6.74 -8.13 -15.03
C GLN A 242 5.53 -8.83 -14.42
N LEU A 243 5.79 -9.71 -13.47
CA LEU A 243 4.79 -10.24 -12.55
C LEU A 243 4.77 -9.38 -11.30
N ALA A 244 3.76 -8.54 -11.17
CA ALA A 244 3.55 -7.73 -9.96
C ALA A 244 2.66 -8.49 -8.99
N MET A 245 3.10 -8.63 -7.74
CA MET A 245 2.41 -9.42 -6.72
C MET A 245 2.28 -8.65 -5.40
N ASP A 246 1.12 -8.83 -4.75
CA ASP A 246 0.89 -8.46 -3.36
C ASP A 246 0.73 -9.73 -2.52
N ILE A 247 1.58 -9.91 -1.51
CA ILE A 247 1.56 -11.06 -0.60
C ILE A 247 1.08 -10.60 0.77
N THR A 248 -0.05 -11.11 1.25
CA THR A 248 -0.74 -10.66 2.48
C THR A 248 -0.77 -11.71 3.60
N ASP A 249 -0.28 -12.92 3.33
CA ASP A 249 -0.21 -14.02 4.29
C ASP A 249 1.21 -14.60 4.32
N LEU A 250 2.14 -13.84 4.90
CA LEU A 250 3.57 -14.18 4.92
C LEU A 250 3.86 -15.44 5.75
N GLU A 251 3.03 -15.73 6.77
CA GLU A 251 3.17 -16.94 7.58
C GLU A 251 2.74 -18.20 6.80
N GLY A 252 1.58 -18.13 6.14
CA GLY A 252 1.04 -19.25 5.36
C GLY A 252 1.66 -19.39 3.98
N THR A 253 2.22 -18.32 3.43
CA THR A 253 2.81 -18.26 2.09
C THR A 253 4.11 -17.46 2.12
N PRO A 254 5.22 -18.07 2.60
CA PRO A 254 6.54 -17.43 2.61
C PRO A 254 6.99 -17.01 1.21
N LEU A 255 7.80 -15.95 1.11
CA LEU A 255 8.26 -15.41 -0.18
C LEU A 255 9.11 -16.42 -0.97
N SER A 256 9.86 -17.28 -0.30
CA SER A 256 10.56 -18.40 -0.95
C SER A 256 9.63 -19.39 -1.65
N SER A 257 8.46 -19.66 -1.08
CA SER A 257 7.43 -20.50 -1.69
C SER A 257 6.77 -19.81 -2.90
N VAL A 258 6.54 -18.49 -2.82
CA VAL A 258 6.06 -17.69 -3.95
C VAL A 258 7.05 -17.74 -5.10
N PHE A 259 8.33 -17.45 -4.82
CA PHE A 259 9.39 -17.43 -5.83
C PHE A 259 9.59 -18.79 -6.51
N ARG A 260 9.61 -19.87 -5.73
CA ARG A 260 9.70 -21.25 -6.26
C ARG A 260 8.54 -21.55 -7.20
N THR A 261 7.30 -21.22 -6.78
CA THR A 261 6.11 -21.43 -7.60
C THR A 261 6.18 -20.63 -8.90
N VAL A 262 6.59 -19.35 -8.85
CA VAL A 262 6.80 -18.54 -10.06
C VAL A 262 7.85 -19.15 -10.98
N THR A 263 8.97 -19.61 -10.43
CA THR A 263 10.05 -20.24 -11.21
C THR A 263 9.58 -21.50 -11.91
N ASP A 264 8.79 -22.33 -11.24
CA ASP A 264 8.25 -23.58 -11.82
C ASP A 264 7.20 -23.28 -12.91
N LEU A 265 6.36 -22.25 -12.71
CA LEU A 265 5.43 -21.77 -13.72
C LEU A 265 6.18 -21.20 -14.94
N ALA A 266 7.20 -20.38 -14.71
CA ALA A 266 8.01 -19.78 -15.77
C ALA A 266 8.69 -20.84 -16.66
N ARG A 267 9.24 -21.89 -16.07
CA ARG A 267 9.84 -23.01 -16.81
C ARG A 267 8.85 -23.66 -17.77
N ARG A 268 7.57 -23.81 -17.39
CA ARG A 268 6.52 -24.34 -18.28
C ARG A 268 6.28 -23.43 -19.49
N HIS A 269 6.48 -22.13 -19.32
CA HIS A 269 6.37 -21.13 -20.37
C HIS A 269 7.72 -20.82 -21.08
N LYS A 270 8.79 -21.58 -20.79
CA LYS A 270 10.15 -21.37 -21.34
C LYS A 270 10.69 -19.95 -21.08
N ALA A 271 10.35 -19.38 -19.93
CA ALA A 271 10.79 -18.07 -19.49
C ALA A 271 11.65 -18.17 -18.22
N LEU A 272 12.52 -17.19 -18.01
CA LEU A 272 13.40 -17.12 -16.84
C LEU A 272 13.08 -15.85 -16.03
N PRO A 273 12.84 -15.99 -14.72
CA PRO A 273 12.88 -14.85 -13.81
C PRO A 273 14.32 -14.37 -13.68
N VAL A 274 14.56 -13.11 -13.96
CA VAL A 274 15.94 -12.55 -14.02
C VAL A 274 16.23 -11.53 -12.93
N GLU A 275 15.18 -10.92 -12.37
CA GLU A 275 15.31 -9.85 -11.38
C GLU A 275 14.10 -9.82 -10.46
N GLY A 276 14.31 -9.59 -9.17
CA GLY A 276 13.29 -9.36 -8.16
C GLY A 276 13.37 -7.94 -7.60
N GLU A 277 12.22 -7.39 -7.23
CA GLU A 277 12.11 -6.06 -6.63
C GLU A 277 11.06 -6.07 -5.51
N VAL A 278 11.44 -5.59 -4.33
CA VAL A 278 10.50 -5.32 -3.23
C VAL A 278 10.16 -3.83 -3.21
N ILE A 279 8.88 -3.53 -3.35
CA ILE A 279 8.36 -2.16 -3.27
C ILE A 279 7.95 -1.86 -1.83
N GLY A 280 8.47 -0.75 -1.29
CA GLY A 280 8.26 -0.39 0.12
C GLY A 280 9.16 -1.18 1.06
N LEU A 281 8.64 -1.52 2.23
CA LEU A 281 9.39 -2.16 3.30
C LEU A 281 9.06 -3.64 3.44
N LEU A 282 10.02 -4.41 3.96
CA LEU A 282 9.92 -5.83 4.24
C LEU A 282 10.07 -6.05 5.76
N PRO A 283 9.16 -6.79 6.43
CA PRO A 283 9.37 -7.17 7.82
C PRO A 283 10.60 -8.06 7.99
N GLU A 284 11.38 -7.89 9.05
CA GLU A 284 12.54 -8.74 9.35
C GLU A 284 12.16 -10.23 9.35
N ALA A 285 10.98 -10.55 9.88
CA ALA A 285 10.46 -11.93 9.90
C ALA A 285 10.22 -12.55 8.52
N ALA A 286 10.11 -11.74 7.47
CA ALA A 286 9.97 -12.22 6.10
C ALA A 286 11.31 -12.30 5.35
N CYS A 287 12.43 -11.92 5.99
CA CYS A 287 13.77 -12.00 5.42
C CYS A 287 14.29 -13.42 5.50
N GLU A 288 14.38 -14.08 4.37
CA GLU A 288 14.93 -15.43 4.22
C GLU A 288 16.32 -15.32 3.54
N ARG A 289 17.34 -14.80 4.26
CA ARG A 289 18.64 -14.33 3.74
C ARG A 289 19.37 -15.30 2.82
N GLU A 290 19.26 -16.59 3.08
CA GLU A 290 19.91 -17.65 2.28
C GLU A 290 19.06 -18.13 1.09
N SER A 291 17.91 -17.52 0.85
CA SER A 291 16.97 -17.94 -0.19
C SER A 291 17.34 -17.42 -1.57
N ASP A 292 16.94 -18.16 -2.61
CA ASP A 292 17.19 -17.79 -4.00
C ASP A 292 16.43 -16.50 -4.38
N TRP A 293 15.27 -16.25 -3.80
CA TRP A 293 14.49 -15.04 -4.11
C TRP A 293 15.20 -13.77 -3.62
N MET A 294 15.84 -13.80 -2.45
CA MET A 294 16.60 -12.66 -1.95
C MET A 294 17.87 -12.40 -2.78
N ARG A 295 18.52 -13.44 -3.28
CA ARG A 295 19.68 -13.29 -4.16
C ARG A 295 19.35 -12.62 -5.50
N GLN A 296 18.09 -12.66 -5.93
CA GLN A 296 17.62 -12.01 -7.16
C GLN A 296 17.15 -10.56 -6.94
N LEU A 297 17.07 -10.09 -5.69
CA LEU A 297 16.65 -8.73 -5.42
C LEU A 297 17.67 -7.72 -5.90
N THR A 298 17.23 -6.81 -6.75
CA THR A 298 18.04 -5.68 -7.20
C THR A 298 17.75 -4.46 -6.33
N GLY A 299 18.84 -3.78 -5.90
CA GLY A 299 18.72 -2.56 -5.09
C GLY A 299 18.17 -2.78 -3.69
N PHE A 300 18.14 -4.01 -3.19
CA PHE A 300 17.70 -4.31 -1.84
C PHE A 300 18.84 -4.07 -0.84
N ASP A 301 18.66 -3.07 -0.01
CA ASP A 301 19.55 -2.78 1.11
C ASP A 301 18.79 -2.99 2.42
N GLU A 302 19.24 -3.93 3.23
CA GLU A 302 18.58 -4.29 4.49
C GLU A 302 18.43 -3.10 5.45
N GLN A 303 19.35 -2.14 5.47
CA GLN A 303 19.28 -0.99 6.37
C GLN A 303 18.13 -0.04 6.00
N THR A 304 17.80 0.02 4.71
CA THR A 304 16.78 0.94 4.19
C THR A 304 15.46 0.25 3.82
N LYS A 305 15.46 -1.08 3.66
CA LYS A 305 14.28 -1.84 3.22
C LYS A 305 13.66 -2.71 4.29
N ILE A 306 14.34 -2.97 5.41
CA ILE A 306 13.75 -3.70 6.54
C ILE A 306 13.00 -2.74 7.45
N LEU A 307 11.72 -3.05 7.72
CA LEU A 307 10.80 -2.22 8.48
C LEU A 307 11.35 -1.86 9.86
N GLU A 308 11.82 -2.85 10.61
CA GLU A 308 12.31 -2.68 11.98
C GLU A 308 13.57 -1.81 12.02
N ARG A 309 14.47 -1.97 11.06
CA ARG A 309 15.67 -1.12 10.93
C ARG A 309 15.30 0.31 10.54
N ARG A 310 14.31 0.47 9.67
CA ARG A 310 13.82 1.78 9.27
C ARG A 310 13.08 2.49 10.40
N LEU A 311 12.39 1.76 11.27
CA LEU A 311 11.80 2.31 12.50
C LEU A 311 12.88 2.84 13.46
N ALA A 312 14.02 2.14 13.56
CA ALA A 312 15.16 2.59 14.39
C ALA A 312 15.93 3.78 13.77
N ALA A 313 15.91 3.92 12.44
CA ALA A 313 16.57 5.01 11.70
C ALA A 313 15.62 5.62 10.65
N PRO A 314 14.60 6.39 11.06
CA PRO A 314 13.62 6.96 10.15
C PRO A 314 14.23 8.03 9.24
N LEU A 315 13.55 8.31 8.13
CA LEU A 315 13.93 9.38 7.21
C LEU A 315 13.70 10.76 7.82
N ALA A 316 14.53 11.72 7.44
CA ALA A 316 14.25 13.13 7.70
C ALA A 316 13.01 13.58 6.91
N TRP A 317 12.16 14.39 7.55
CA TRP A 317 11.02 14.99 6.88
C TRP A 317 11.45 16.06 5.88
N PRO A 318 10.87 16.11 4.66
CA PRO A 318 11.14 17.19 3.72
C PRO A 318 10.83 18.56 4.33
N GLY A 319 11.74 19.51 4.15
CA GLY A 319 11.58 20.88 4.69
C GLY A 319 11.72 21.01 6.21
N GLY A 320 12.26 20.01 6.87
CA GLY A 320 12.72 20.10 8.25
C GLY A 320 14.02 20.94 8.36
N PRO A 321 14.31 21.52 9.58
CA PRO A 321 15.54 22.26 9.79
C PRO A 321 16.75 21.38 9.56
#